data_be39cc1e9e0d1547362eca81e55fe6d5
#
_entry.id   be39cc1e9e0d1547362eca81e55fe6d5
#
_cell.length_a   1.000
_cell.length_b   1.000
_cell.length_c   1.000
_cell.angle_alpha   90.00
_cell.angle_beta   90.00
_cell.angle_gamma   90.00
#
_symmetry.space_group_name_H-M   'P 1'
#
loop_
_entity.id
_entity.type
_entity.pdbx_description
1 polymer ?
#
loop_
_entity_poly.entity_id
_entity_poly.type
_entity_poly.pdbx_seq_one_letter_code
_entity_poly.pdbx_strand_id
1 'polypeptide(L)'
;DYRYRGLTQTFNDPAVQAGFMLNHDSGVYAGVWGSNVDFGGTAHLELDPYIGYTTSLDYFASKPVLDVGLWYYAYPSESDLNWLEVYAKLGFSDVLFKDASLLTAINYSNDFLGGDTDAWYFNATYTAPIGSTGFSGVAGLGYTQADDFDFGNNNDSYVDWKVGVSYNFASIEGLSAELAAVGTDIDTDGFSHAAARGVETGAVFTLTKAF
;
A
#
# COMPACT_ATOMS: atom_id res chain seq x y z
N ASP A 1 -8.49 -4.41 9.84
CA ASP A 1 -7.57 -5.26 9.08
C ASP A 1 -6.53 -4.40 8.37
N TYR A 2 -5.28 -4.81 8.40
CA TYR A 2 -4.22 -4.25 7.59
C TYR A 2 -4.05 -5.08 6.33
N ARG A 3 -4.19 -4.46 5.16
CA ARG A 3 -3.99 -5.11 3.86
C ARG A 3 -2.75 -4.55 3.15
N TYR A 4 -1.83 -5.43 2.81
CA TYR A 4 -0.67 -5.14 1.97
C TYR A 4 -0.82 -5.85 0.62
N ARG A 5 -0.95 -5.10 -0.48
CA ARG A 5 -1.17 -5.65 -1.84
C ARG A 5 -2.29 -6.70 -1.87
N GLY A 6 -3.43 -6.38 -1.23
CA GLY A 6 -4.59 -7.28 -1.13
C GLY A 6 -4.53 -8.31 -0.01
N LEU A 7 -3.34 -8.66 0.50
CA LEU A 7 -3.13 -9.69 1.51
C LEU A 7 -3.31 -9.14 2.93
N THR A 8 -4.00 -9.88 3.81
CA THR A 8 -4.10 -9.49 5.21
C THR A 8 -2.76 -9.65 5.93
N GLN A 9 -2.42 -8.67 6.74
CA GLN A 9 -1.23 -8.67 7.59
C GLN A 9 -1.58 -8.90 9.06
N THR A 10 -2.88 -9.03 9.38
CA THR A 10 -3.40 -9.17 10.75
C THR A 10 -4.44 -10.27 10.87
N PHE A 11 -4.49 -11.23 9.95
CA PHE A 11 -5.53 -12.28 9.86
C PHE A 11 -6.97 -11.73 9.99
N ASN A 12 -7.22 -10.55 9.39
CA ASN A 12 -8.48 -9.79 9.47
C ASN A 12 -8.82 -9.20 10.85
N ASP A 13 -7.88 -9.22 11.79
CA ASP A 13 -8.03 -8.53 13.07
C ASP A 13 -7.73 -7.02 12.92
N PRO A 14 -8.18 -6.18 13.86
CA PRO A 14 -7.91 -4.75 13.83
C PRO A 14 -6.43 -4.42 13.86
N ALA A 15 -6.02 -3.45 13.01
CA ALA A 15 -4.69 -2.90 13.01
C ALA A 15 -4.66 -1.50 13.63
N VAL A 16 -3.61 -1.22 14.42
CA VAL A 16 -3.27 0.12 14.91
C VAL A 16 -1.98 0.52 14.24
N GLN A 17 -2.05 1.61 13.46
CA GLN A 17 -0.94 2.07 12.63
C GLN A 17 -0.56 3.50 13.01
N ALA A 18 0.72 3.78 13.01
CA ALA A 18 1.24 5.12 13.24
C ALA A 18 2.47 5.39 12.39
N GLY A 19 2.68 6.64 12.02
CA GLY A 19 3.86 7.05 11.27
C GLY A 19 4.28 8.46 11.61
N PHE A 20 5.55 8.73 11.37
CA PHE A 20 6.16 10.04 11.51
C PHE A 20 7.05 10.31 10.31
N MET A 21 6.94 11.51 9.74
CA MET A 21 7.73 11.92 8.57
C MET A 21 8.29 13.32 8.76
N LEU A 22 9.55 13.48 8.41
CA LEU A 22 10.25 14.75 8.29
C LEU A 22 10.42 15.11 6.82
N ASN A 23 10.00 16.31 6.45
CA ASN A 23 10.15 16.84 5.11
C ASN A 23 11.17 17.98 5.11
N HIS A 24 12.01 18.03 4.09
CA HIS A 24 12.95 19.13 3.86
C HIS A 24 12.56 19.88 2.59
N ASP A 25 12.81 21.20 2.55
CA ASP A 25 12.46 22.08 1.41
C ASP A 25 13.09 21.67 0.08
N SER A 26 14.17 20.88 0.11
CA SER A 26 14.79 20.33 -1.10
C SER A 26 13.96 19.24 -1.77
N GLY A 27 12.87 18.75 -1.15
CA GLY A 27 12.10 17.60 -1.57
C GLY A 27 12.53 16.28 -0.93
N VAL A 28 13.65 16.23 -0.21
CA VAL A 28 14.08 15.05 0.55
C VAL A 28 13.17 14.88 1.77
N TYR A 29 12.77 13.65 2.06
CA TYR A 29 12.04 13.29 3.26
C TYR A 29 12.53 11.97 3.84
N ALA A 30 12.31 11.79 5.13
CA ALA A 30 12.57 10.52 5.81
C ALA A 30 11.52 10.31 6.90
N GLY A 31 11.22 9.06 7.20
CA GLY A 31 10.23 8.74 8.21
C GLY A 31 10.31 7.32 8.72
N VAL A 32 9.39 7.00 9.60
CA VAL A 32 9.12 5.65 10.07
C VAL A 32 7.61 5.44 10.11
N TRP A 33 7.17 4.28 9.70
CA TRP A 33 5.81 3.82 9.83
C TRP A 33 5.80 2.52 10.64
N GLY A 34 4.68 2.16 11.25
CA GLY A 34 4.57 0.90 11.95
C GLY A 34 3.13 0.45 12.18
N SER A 35 2.96 -0.83 12.36
CA SER A 35 1.70 -1.53 12.59
C SER A 35 1.90 -2.77 13.45
N ASN A 36 0.85 -3.17 14.16
CA ASN A 36 0.80 -4.56 14.59
C ASN A 36 0.58 -5.45 13.37
N VAL A 37 1.18 -6.63 13.39
CA VAL A 37 1.02 -7.70 12.39
C VAL A 37 0.80 -9.04 13.06
N ASP A 38 0.23 -9.99 12.32
CA ASP A 38 0.10 -11.39 12.71
C ASP A 38 0.18 -12.26 11.45
N PHE A 39 1.24 -13.05 11.34
CA PHE A 39 1.45 -14.00 10.25
C PHE A 39 1.34 -15.46 10.75
N GLY A 40 0.85 -15.65 12.00
CA GLY A 40 0.82 -16.96 12.66
C GLY A 40 2.18 -17.42 13.17
N GLY A 41 3.24 -16.59 13.03
CA GLY A 41 4.59 -16.80 13.54
C GLY A 41 4.90 -15.96 14.78
N THR A 42 6.15 -15.50 14.91
CA THR A 42 6.62 -14.64 16.01
C THR A 42 6.56 -13.16 15.66
N ALA A 43 6.38 -12.79 14.40
CA ALA A 43 6.21 -11.40 13.98
C ALA A 43 4.86 -10.85 14.50
N HIS A 44 4.94 -9.79 15.29
CA HIS A 44 3.77 -9.11 15.85
C HIS A 44 3.84 -7.58 15.72
N LEU A 45 4.96 -7.07 15.24
CA LEU A 45 5.21 -5.65 15.00
C LEU A 45 6.00 -5.50 13.71
N GLU A 46 5.56 -4.57 12.86
CA GLU A 46 6.25 -4.05 11.68
C GLU A 46 6.68 -2.61 11.96
N LEU A 47 7.93 -2.28 11.66
CA LEU A 47 8.50 -0.93 11.80
C LEU A 47 9.33 -0.64 10.56
N ASP A 48 8.87 0.30 9.74
CA ASP A 48 9.40 0.56 8.42
C ASP A 48 10.05 1.95 8.36
N PRO A 49 11.37 2.08 8.53
CA PRO A 49 12.06 3.28 8.18
C PRO A 49 12.10 3.45 6.65
N TYR A 50 11.90 4.69 6.20
CA TYR A 50 11.96 5.03 4.79
C TYR A 50 12.64 6.37 4.55
N ILE A 51 13.17 6.55 3.35
CA ILE A 51 13.74 7.81 2.87
C ILE A 51 13.39 7.98 1.39
N GLY A 52 13.11 9.21 0.99
CA GLY A 52 12.77 9.48 -0.39
C GLY A 52 13.02 10.92 -0.82
N TYR A 53 12.72 11.15 -2.07
CA TYR A 53 12.80 12.46 -2.71
C TYR A 53 11.58 12.67 -3.61
N THR A 54 10.93 13.80 -3.44
CA THR A 54 9.77 14.22 -4.25
C THR A 54 10.04 15.51 -5.00
N THR A 55 9.57 15.57 -6.24
CA THR A 55 9.70 16.77 -7.08
C THR A 55 8.59 16.83 -8.14
N SER A 56 8.21 18.04 -8.52
CA SER A 56 7.30 18.26 -9.66
C SER A 56 8.06 18.16 -10.98
N LEU A 57 7.50 17.44 -11.96
CA LEU A 57 8.05 17.33 -13.31
C LEU A 57 7.41 18.40 -14.22
N ASP A 58 7.82 19.64 -14.06
CA ASP A 58 7.24 20.81 -14.74
C ASP A 58 7.40 20.84 -16.27
N TYR A 59 8.22 19.94 -16.82
CA TYR A 59 8.41 19.81 -18.29
C TYR A 59 7.20 19.18 -18.98
N PHE A 60 6.36 18.45 -18.25
CA PHE A 60 5.15 17.81 -18.77
C PHE A 60 3.93 18.72 -18.56
N ALA A 61 3.02 18.75 -19.51
CA ALA A 61 1.80 19.57 -19.40
C ALA A 61 0.94 19.19 -18.18
N SER A 62 0.92 17.91 -17.80
CA SER A 62 0.22 17.39 -16.61
C SER A 62 0.96 17.63 -15.30
N LYS A 63 2.22 18.11 -15.33
CA LYS A 63 3.08 18.39 -14.18
C LYS A 63 2.99 17.29 -13.09
N PRO A 64 3.23 16.02 -13.43
CA PRO A 64 3.12 14.99 -12.42
C PRO A 64 4.17 15.18 -11.32
N VAL A 65 3.85 14.75 -10.12
CA VAL A 65 4.79 14.68 -9.00
C VAL A 65 5.49 13.34 -9.04
N LEU A 66 6.82 13.37 -9.19
CA LEU A 66 7.69 12.19 -9.04
C LEU A 66 8.04 12.03 -7.57
N ASP A 67 7.95 10.81 -7.05
CA ASP A 67 8.38 10.40 -5.74
C ASP A 67 9.21 9.11 -5.87
N VAL A 68 10.47 9.13 -5.44
CA VAL A 68 11.38 7.98 -5.48
C VAL A 68 11.99 7.78 -4.10
N GLY A 69 12.20 6.53 -3.72
CA GLY A 69 12.77 6.27 -2.40
C GLY A 69 13.07 4.82 -2.11
N LEU A 70 13.44 4.61 -0.87
CA LEU A 70 13.73 3.33 -0.25
C LEU A 70 12.77 3.12 0.90
N TRP A 71 12.23 1.92 1.00
CA TRP A 71 11.36 1.48 2.10
C TRP A 71 11.92 0.18 2.66
N TYR A 72 12.22 0.14 3.95
CA TYR A 72 12.74 -1.06 4.61
C TYR A 72 11.69 -1.63 5.53
N TYR A 73 11.18 -2.80 5.19
CA TYR A 73 10.26 -3.56 6.02
C TYR A 73 11.04 -4.27 7.11
N ALA A 74 10.73 -3.98 8.37
CA ALA A 74 11.44 -4.56 9.49
C ALA A 74 10.47 -5.19 10.51
N TYR A 75 10.76 -6.43 10.84
CA TYR A 75 10.02 -7.23 11.82
C TYR A 75 10.94 -7.55 13.00
N PRO A 76 10.97 -6.70 14.07
CA PRO A 76 11.96 -6.79 15.15
C PRO A 76 12.01 -8.15 15.87
N SER A 77 10.90 -8.89 15.89
CA SER A 77 10.82 -10.22 16.51
C SER A 77 11.07 -11.38 15.54
N GLU A 78 11.24 -11.11 14.25
CA GLU A 78 11.44 -12.11 13.19
C GLU A 78 12.23 -11.51 12.02
N SER A 79 13.50 -11.17 12.30
CA SER A 79 14.35 -10.39 11.37
C SER A 79 14.64 -11.07 10.03
N ASP A 80 14.42 -12.39 9.95
CA ASP A 80 14.58 -13.15 8.69
C ASP A 80 13.51 -12.77 7.65
N LEU A 81 12.46 -12.06 8.07
CA LEU A 81 11.44 -11.49 7.18
C LEU A 81 11.76 -10.06 6.73
N ASN A 82 12.85 -9.46 7.20
CA ASN A 82 13.20 -8.09 6.84
C ASN A 82 13.64 -7.99 5.39
N TRP A 83 13.22 -6.93 4.69
CA TRP A 83 13.59 -6.74 3.31
C TRP A 83 13.53 -5.26 2.89
N LEU A 84 14.21 -4.92 1.79
CA LEU A 84 14.31 -3.57 1.25
C LEU A 84 13.57 -3.47 -0.08
N GLU A 85 12.86 -2.38 -0.27
CA GLU A 85 12.17 -2.06 -1.51
C GLU A 85 12.62 -0.69 -2.03
N VAL A 86 12.93 -0.62 -3.33
CA VAL A 86 13.11 0.63 -4.06
C VAL A 86 11.80 0.94 -4.78
N TYR A 87 11.35 2.19 -4.74
CA TYR A 87 10.12 2.57 -5.43
C TYR A 87 10.27 3.84 -6.26
N ALA A 88 9.42 3.93 -7.27
CA ALA A 88 9.14 5.16 -8.01
C ALA A 88 7.64 5.31 -8.21
N LYS A 89 7.12 6.51 -7.91
CA LYS A 89 5.69 6.83 -8.02
C LYS A 89 5.52 8.10 -8.86
N LEU A 90 4.41 8.16 -9.60
CA LEU A 90 3.96 9.36 -10.33
C LEU A 90 2.54 9.69 -9.92
N GLY A 91 2.37 10.88 -9.34
CA GLY A 91 1.08 11.43 -8.96
C GLY A 91 0.60 12.45 -10.00
N PHE A 92 -0.61 12.26 -10.50
CA PHE A 92 -1.27 13.15 -11.44
C PHE A 92 -2.53 13.74 -10.80
N SER A 93 -2.72 15.05 -10.98
CA SER A 93 -3.93 15.75 -10.54
C SER A 93 -4.86 16.03 -11.72
N ASP A 94 -6.14 16.26 -11.42
CA ASP A 94 -7.18 16.62 -12.39
C ASP A 94 -7.34 15.61 -13.56
N VAL A 95 -7.13 14.33 -13.27
CA VAL A 95 -7.25 13.25 -14.28
C VAL A 95 -8.72 12.94 -14.51
N LEU A 96 -9.19 13.14 -15.75
CA LEU A 96 -10.57 13.00 -16.23
C LEU A 96 -11.55 13.99 -15.60
N PHE A 97 -11.46 14.28 -14.30
CA PHE A 97 -12.31 15.22 -13.59
C PHE A 97 -11.47 16.17 -12.73
N LYS A 98 -12.00 17.35 -12.46
CA LYS A 98 -11.37 18.30 -11.55
C LYS A 98 -11.24 17.67 -10.14
N ASP A 99 -10.10 17.93 -9.50
CA ASP A 99 -9.74 17.42 -8.17
C ASP A 99 -9.65 15.88 -8.09
N ALA A 100 -9.75 15.15 -9.21
CA ALA A 100 -9.47 13.72 -9.25
C ALA A 100 -7.96 13.49 -9.39
N SER A 101 -7.46 12.38 -8.82
CA SER A 101 -6.05 12.02 -8.83
C SER A 101 -5.83 10.60 -9.33
N LEU A 102 -4.70 10.40 -10.00
CA LEU A 102 -4.16 9.10 -10.34
C LEU A 102 -2.76 8.98 -9.77
N LEU A 103 -2.53 8.00 -8.93
CA LEU A 103 -1.21 7.60 -8.46
C LEU A 103 -0.81 6.30 -9.16
N THR A 104 0.36 6.28 -9.79
CA THR A 104 0.97 5.06 -10.32
C THR A 104 2.27 4.78 -9.59
N ALA A 105 2.60 3.52 -9.36
CA ALA A 105 3.80 3.11 -8.65
C ALA A 105 4.44 1.89 -9.30
N ILE A 106 5.75 1.82 -9.20
CA ILE A 106 6.56 0.64 -9.43
C ILE A 106 7.48 0.46 -8.24
N ASN A 107 7.54 -0.76 -7.72
CA ASN A 107 8.37 -1.15 -6.60
C ASN A 107 9.21 -2.37 -7.00
N TYR A 108 10.43 -2.46 -6.48
CA TYR A 108 11.34 -3.57 -6.72
C TYR A 108 12.07 -3.94 -5.43
N SER A 109 12.20 -5.23 -5.20
CA SER A 109 13.10 -5.80 -4.20
C SER A 109 13.87 -6.95 -4.81
N ASN A 110 15.11 -7.14 -4.37
CA ASN A 110 15.90 -8.33 -4.68
C ASN A 110 15.94 -9.33 -3.51
N ASP A 111 15.16 -9.07 -2.48
CA ASP A 111 15.10 -9.88 -1.25
C ASP A 111 13.66 -9.86 -0.69
N PHE A 112 12.69 -10.17 -1.54
CA PHE A 112 11.27 -10.10 -1.17
C PHE A 112 10.94 -11.02 -0.01
N LEU A 113 10.38 -10.46 1.07
CA LEU A 113 10.06 -11.15 2.32
C LEU A 113 11.27 -11.88 2.96
N GLY A 114 12.51 -11.40 2.75
CA GLY A 114 13.72 -12.05 3.25
C GLY A 114 14.05 -13.38 2.56
N GLY A 115 13.53 -13.59 1.37
CA GLY A 115 13.63 -14.86 0.64
C GLY A 115 14.70 -14.92 -0.46
N ASP A 116 15.62 -13.92 -0.53
CA ASP A 116 16.62 -13.81 -1.61
C ASP A 116 15.99 -13.91 -3.02
N THR A 117 14.79 -13.34 -3.19
CA THR A 117 14.02 -13.41 -4.44
C THR A 117 13.70 -12.04 -5.01
N ASP A 118 13.84 -11.92 -6.34
CA ASP A 118 13.48 -10.70 -7.05
C ASP A 118 11.95 -10.55 -7.13
N ALA A 119 11.44 -9.38 -6.74
CA ALA A 119 10.03 -9.08 -6.84
C ALA A 119 9.75 -7.70 -7.40
N TRP A 120 8.70 -7.61 -8.20
CA TRP A 120 8.16 -6.40 -8.78
C TRP A 120 6.71 -6.20 -8.36
N TYR A 121 6.37 -4.96 -8.08
CA TYR A 121 4.98 -4.55 -7.87
C TYR A 121 4.65 -3.33 -8.71
N PHE A 122 3.57 -3.39 -9.46
CA PHE A 122 3.01 -2.30 -10.24
C PHE A 122 1.64 -1.95 -9.68
N ASN A 123 1.37 -0.66 -9.48
CA ASN A 123 0.09 -0.22 -8.94
C ASN A 123 -0.42 1.03 -9.66
N ALA A 124 -1.74 1.12 -9.79
CA ALA A 124 -2.44 2.33 -10.17
C ALA A 124 -3.64 2.54 -9.24
N THR A 125 -3.75 3.70 -8.60
CA THR A 125 -4.88 4.07 -7.74
C THR A 125 -5.49 5.37 -8.23
N TYR A 126 -6.77 5.33 -8.53
CA TYR A 126 -7.57 6.48 -8.93
C TYR A 126 -8.52 6.90 -7.81
N THR A 127 -8.55 8.21 -7.53
CA THR A 127 -9.45 8.80 -6.54
C THR A 127 -10.19 9.97 -7.19
N ALA A 128 -11.51 9.97 -7.09
CA ALA A 128 -12.34 11.03 -7.67
C ALA A 128 -13.37 11.54 -6.65
N PRO A 129 -13.49 12.88 -6.45
CA PRO A 129 -14.48 13.46 -5.57
C PRO A 129 -15.90 13.24 -6.12
N ILE A 130 -16.85 13.02 -5.21
CA ILE A 130 -18.28 12.87 -5.53
C ILE A 130 -18.99 14.21 -5.28
N GLY A 131 -18.94 15.08 -6.29
CA GLY A 131 -19.47 16.43 -6.18
C GLY A 131 -18.79 17.22 -5.06
N SER A 132 -19.59 17.96 -4.27
CA SER A 132 -19.13 18.74 -3.09
C SER A 132 -19.51 18.10 -1.76
N THR A 133 -19.68 16.78 -1.74
CA THR A 133 -20.22 16.05 -0.58
C THR A 133 -19.18 15.75 0.51
N GLY A 134 -17.89 15.89 0.20
CA GLY A 134 -16.78 15.41 1.03
C GLY A 134 -16.45 13.93 0.82
N PHE A 135 -17.28 13.20 0.06
CA PHE A 135 -17.00 11.82 -0.35
C PHE A 135 -16.14 11.79 -1.62
N SER A 136 -15.31 10.74 -1.72
CA SER A 136 -14.58 10.38 -2.94
C SER A 136 -14.71 8.89 -3.21
N GLY A 137 -14.84 8.52 -4.48
CA GLY A 137 -14.67 7.14 -4.91
C GLY A 137 -13.19 6.81 -5.03
N VAL A 138 -12.78 5.62 -4.63
CA VAL A 138 -11.41 5.12 -4.72
C VAL A 138 -11.42 3.79 -5.47
N ALA A 139 -10.53 3.62 -6.44
CA ALA A 139 -10.30 2.36 -7.14
C ALA A 139 -8.81 2.15 -7.35
N GLY A 140 -8.30 0.97 -7.01
CA GLY A 140 -6.91 0.59 -7.16
C GLY A 140 -6.78 -0.78 -7.83
N LEU A 141 -5.72 -0.94 -8.60
CA LEU A 141 -5.32 -2.20 -9.21
C LEU A 141 -3.80 -2.35 -9.05
N GLY A 142 -3.36 -3.50 -8.59
CA GLY A 142 -1.97 -3.85 -8.43
C GLY A 142 -1.64 -5.17 -9.12
N TYR A 143 -0.35 -5.36 -9.43
CA TYR A 143 0.19 -6.61 -9.95
C TYR A 143 1.53 -6.89 -9.28
N THR A 144 1.60 -8.01 -8.60
CA THR A 144 2.83 -8.52 -7.97
C THR A 144 3.37 -9.67 -8.80
N GLN A 145 4.68 -9.70 -9.02
CA GLN A 145 5.44 -10.84 -9.51
C GLN A 145 6.66 -11.03 -8.62
N ALA A 146 6.96 -12.27 -8.22
CA ALA A 146 8.17 -12.62 -7.47
C ALA A 146 8.75 -13.90 -8.03
N ASP A 147 10.03 -13.86 -8.45
CA ASP A 147 10.72 -14.99 -9.03
C ASP A 147 10.85 -16.13 -7.99
N ASP A 148 10.63 -17.36 -8.40
CA ASP A 148 10.73 -18.55 -7.54
C ASP A 148 9.84 -18.52 -6.27
N PHE A 149 8.80 -17.68 -6.24
CA PHE A 149 7.82 -17.57 -5.14
C PHE A 149 6.46 -18.13 -5.59
N ASP A 150 5.84 -18.97 -4.77
CA ASP A 150 4.52 -19.54 -5.06
C ASP A 150 3.44 -18.82 -4.25
N PHE A 151 2.65 -17.97 -4.91
CA PHE A 151 1.46 -17.34 -4.34
C PHE A 151 0.24 -18.27 -4.27
N GLY A 152 0.36 -19.50 -4.79
CA GLY A 152 -0.68 -20.52 -4.83
C GLY A 152 -0.76 -21.16 -6.23
N ASN A 153 -0.91 -22.50 -6.24
CA ASN A 153 -1.02 -23.30 -7.47
C ASN A 153 0.13 -23.12 -8.48
N ASN A 154 1.36 -22.94 -8.00
CA ASN A 154 2.58 -22.65 -8.78
C ASN A 154 2.49 -21.35 -9.60
N ASN A 155 1.78 -20.35 -9.12
CA ASN A 155 1.77 -19.01 -9.70
C ASN A 155 2.80 -18.13 -8.98
N ASP A 156 3.69 -17.51 -9.74
CA ASP A 156 4.70 -16.54 -9.29
C ASP A 156 4.19 -15.10 -9.26
N SER A 157 2.91 -14.89 -9.54
CA SER A 157 2.29 -13.58 -9.66
C SER A 157 0.81 -13.59 -9.31
N TYR A 158 0.30 -12.40 -8.94
CA TYR A 158 -1.12 -12.18 -8.72
C TYR A 158 -1.51 -10.72 -8.95
N VAL A 159 -2.81 -10.50 -9.13
CA VAL A 159 -3.44 -9.19 -9.18
C VAL A 159 -4.13 -8.91 -7.87
N ASP A 160 -3.93 -7.71 -7.32
CA ASP A 160 -4.74 -7.17 -6.23
C ASP A 160 -5.61 -6.02 -6.69
N TRP A 161 -6.71 -5.79 -5.98
CA TRP A 161 -7.63 -4.71 -6.29
C TRP A 161 -8.27 -4.12 -5.04
N LYS A 162 -8.63 -2.84 -5.14
CA LYS A 162 -9.39 -2.11 -4.11
C LYS A 162 -10.47 -1.28 -4.77
N VAL A 163 -11.70 -1.30 -4.22
CA VAL A 163 -12.78 -0.38 -4.59
C VAL A 163 -13.46 0.10 -3.32
N GLY A 164 -13.57 1.41 -3.15
CA GLY A 164 -14.09 1.97 -1.91
C GLY A 164 -14.62 3.39 -2.04
N VAL A 165 -15.05 3.90 -0.90
CA VAL A 165 -15.48 5.28 -0.72
C VAL A 165 -14.74 5.85 0.50
N SER A 166 -14.15 7.03 0.34
CA SER A 166 -13.54 7.80 1.42
C SER A 166 -14.35 9.04 1.74
N TYR A 167 -14.22 9.54 2.97
CA TYR A 167 -14.83 10.77 3.44
C TYR A 167 -13.84 11.61 4.24
N ASN A 168 -13.68 12.87 3.87
CA ASN A 168 -12.86 13.82 4.59
C ASN A 168 -13.75 14.68 5.51
N PHE A 169 -13.47 14.66 6.81
CA PHE A 169 -14.22 15.38 7.81
C PHE A 169 -13.81 16.87 7.81
N ALA A 170 -14.56 17.73 7.15
CA ALA A 170 -14.25 19.16 7.02
C ALA A 170 -14.14 19.89 8.38
N SER A 171 -14.80 19.39 9.42
CA SER A 171 -14.78 19.99 10.78
C SER A 171 -13.57 19.54 11.62
N ILE A 172 -12.83 18.53 11.18
CA ILE A 172 -11.66 17.99 11.89
C ILE A 172 -10.53 17.84 10.87
N GLU A 173 -9.65 18.81 10.83
CA GLU A 173 -8.51 18.82 9.91
C GLU A 173 -7.72 17.51 9.98
N GLY A 174 -7.35 16.95 8.81
CA GLY A 174 -6.58 15.72 8.71
C GLY A 174 -7.32 14.43 9.13
N LEU A 175 -8.62 14.48 9.46
CA LEU A 175 -9.40 13.28 9.74
C LEU A 175 -10.09 12.79 8.46
N SER A 176 -9.92 11.52 8.15
CA SER A 176 -10.62 10.83 7.06
C SER A 176 -11.06 9.43 7.46
N ALA A 177 -12.09 8.93 6.81
CA ALA A 177 -12.53 7.54 6.91
C ALA A 177 -12.63 6.93 5.51
N GLU A 178 -12.28 5.68 5.36
CA GLU A 178 -12.45 4.90 4.13
C GLU A 178 -13.14 3.58 4.44
N LEU A 179 -14.08 3.18 3.58
CA LEU A 179 -14.63 1.83 3.55
C LEU A 179 -14.38 1.27 2.15
N ALA A 180 -13.63 0.18 2.07
CA ALA A 180 -13.26 -0.44 0.80
C ALA A 180 -13.45 -1.95 0.83
N ALA A 181 -13.81 -2.52 -0.32
CA ALA A 181 -13.59 -3.93 -0.63
C ALA A 181 -12.18 -4.07 -1.21
N VAL A 182 -11.43 -5.04 -0.71
CA VAL A 182 -10.06 -5.35 -1.10
C VAL A 182 -9.95 -6.84 -1.36
N GLY A 183 -9.26 -7.25 -2.40
CA GLY A 183 -9.10 -8.67 -2.73
C GLY A 183 -7.95 -8.93 -3.69
N THR A 184 -7.75 -10.20 -3.98
CA THR A 184 -6.78 -10.70 -4.95
C THR A 184 -7.43 -11.69 -5.90
N ASP A 185 -6.72 -12.09 -6.96
CA ASP A 185 -7.08 -13.20 -7.85
C ASP A 185 -6.33 -14.49 -7.53
N ILE A 186 -5.69 -14.56 -6.34
CA ILE A 186 -4.99 -15.77 -5.89
C ILE A 186 -5.97 -16.93 -5.77
N ASP A 187 -5.65 -18.03 -6.46
CA ASP A 187 -6.42 -19.26 -6.36
C ASP A 187 -6.18 -19.94 -5.00
N THR A 188 -7.25 -20.17 -4.27
CA THR A 188 -7.21 -20.75 -2.92
C THR A 188 -7.43 -22.27 -2.89
N ASP A 189 -7.51 -22.92 -4.04
CA ASP A 189 -7.68 -24.38 -4.11
C ASP A 189 -6.49 -25.09 -3.42
N GLY A 190 -6.80 -25.94 -2.46
CA GLY A 190 -5.80 -26.64 -1.64
C GLY A 190 -5.25 -25.84 -0.45
N PHE A 191 -5.62 -24.58 -0.27
CA PHE A 191 -5.24 -23.80 0.89
C PHE A 191 -5.94 -24.32 2.17
N SER A 192 -5.27 -24.16 3.32
CA SER A 192 -5.98 -24.25 4.60
C SER A 192 -6.98 -23.09 4.71
N HIS A 193 -8.01 -23.26 5.53
CA HIS A 193 -8.99 -22.19 5.76
C HIS A 193 -8.34 -20.89 6.26
N ALA A 194 -7.28 -20.99 7.07
CA ALA A 194 -6.56 -19.81 7.55
C ALA A 194 -5.79 -19.11 6.41
N ALA A 195 -5.11 -19.85 5.56
CA ALA A 195 -4.39 -19.30 4.41
C ALA A 195 -5.35 -18.65 3.39
N ALA A 196 -6.46 -19.32 3.06
CA ALA A 196 -7.48 -18.76 2.17
C ALA A 196 -8.02 -17.42 2.68
N ARG A 197 -8.34 -17.31 3.97
CA ARG A 197 -8.76 -16.05 4.58
C ARG A 197 -7.74 -14.92 4.46
N GLY A 198 -6.46 -15.25 4.32
CA GLY A 198 -5.37 -14.28 4.15
C GLY A 198 -5.42 -13.54 2.82
N VAL A 199 -5.99 -14.14 1.78
CA VAL A 199 -5.99 -13.65 0.40
C VAL A 199 -7.38 -13.35 -0.16
N GLU A 200 -8.44 -13.81 0.51
CA GLU A 200 -9.84 -13.60 0.11
C GLU A 200 -10.24 -12.12 0.15
N THR A 201 -11.26 -11.81 -0.63
CA THR A 201 -11.89 -10.50 -0.61
C THR A 201 -12.45 -10.18 0.77
N GLY A 202 -12.08 -9.03 1.31
CA GLY A 202 -12.57 -8.51 2.58
C GLY A 202 -13.06 -7.07 2.48
N ALA A 203 -13.90 -6.68 3.44
CA ALA A 203 -14.26 -5.29 3.65
C ALA A 203 -13.36 -4.69 4.73
N VAL A 204 -12.71 -3.56 4.41
CA VAL A 204 -11.80 -2.86 5.32
C VAL A 204 -12.35 -1.48 5.62
N PHE A 205 -12.49 -1.16 6.89
CA PHE A 205 -12.77 0.20 7.36
C PHE A 205 -11.49 0.78 7.95
N THR A 206 -11.11 1.97 7.47
CA THR A 206 -9.92 2.69 7.92
C THR A 206 -10.33 4.07 8.44
N LEU A 207 -9.82 4.45 9.61
CA LEU A 207 -9.94 5.80 10.16
C LEU A 207 -8.53 6.37 10.29
N THR A 208 -8.27 7.48 9.62
CA THR A 208 -6.94 8.12 9.59
C THR A 208 -6.99 9.52 10.17
N LYS A 209 -6.01 9.86 11.01
CA LYS A 209 -5.80 11.23 11.51
C LYS A 209 -4.36 11.66 11.24
N ALA A 210 -4.19 12.69 10.43
CA ALA A 210 -2.92 13.40 10.25
C ALA A 210 -2.87 14.64 11.17
N PHE A 211 -1.68 14.99 11.68
CA PHE A 211 -1.43 16.12 12.59
C PHE A 211 -0.46 17.13 11.96
#